data_e91cf39d8550fa01d873e1f37562b7ae
#
_entry.id   e91cf39d8550fa01d873e1f37562b7ae
#
_cell.length_a   1.000
_cell.length_b   1.000
_cell.length_c   1.000
_cell.angle_alpha   90.00
_cell.angle_beta   90.00
_cell.angle_gamma   90.00
#
_symmetry.space_group_name_H-M   'P 1'
#
loop_
_entity.id
_entity.type
_entity.pdbx_description
1 polymer ?
#
loop_
_entity_poly.entity_id
_entity_poly.type
_entity_poly.pdbx_seq_one_letter_code
_entity_poly.pdbx_strand_id
1 'polypeptide(L)'
;MLAKQKIPLRIVFTGAECTGKTTLIEALSQKLGEPYSKEYVREYADQVSRPLEARDLDPIARGQLKGEDEAARTATKFILHDTNLLSSILYAEHYFDVHIPWVDQTFVERDYTRYFFCQPDIPWEADPGQRVSSNERTKLHSLFQGILARYQINPTILRGSIEQRIQTVLTELQDIR
;
A
#
# COMPACT_ATOMS: atom_id res chain seq x y z
N MET A 1 29.38 -7.10 -22.55
CA MET A 1 28.91 -7.33 -21.17
C MET A 1 27.52 -6.73 -21.06
N LEU A 2 26.47 -7.53 -21.01
CA LEU A 2 25.13 -7.04 -20.67
C LEU A 2 25.15 -6.63 -19.19
N ALA A 3 24.94 -5.35 -18.91
CA ALA A 3 24.77 -4.87 -17.53
C ALA A 3 23.62 -5.69 -16.92
N LYS A 4 23.88 -6.35 -15.77
CA LYS A 4 22.83 -7.00 -14.99
C LYS A 4 21.76 -5.95 -14.71
N GLN A 5 20.61 -6.08 -15.33
CA GLN A 5 19.46 -5.20 -15.09
C GLN A 5 19.12 -5.33 -13.60
N LYS A 6 19.36 -4.26 -12.85
CA LYS A 6 19.12 -4.25 -11.42
C LYS A 6 17.61 -4.34 -11.21
N ILE A 7 17.15 -5.35 -10.51
CA ILE A 7 15.71 -5.51 -10.20
C ILE A 7 15.27 -4.32 -9.35
N PRO A 8 14.24 -3.58 -9.76
CA PRO A 8 13.74 -2.45 -8.98
C PRO A 8 13.27 -2.88 -7.59
N LEU A 9 13.54 -2.05 -6.59
CA LEU A 9 13.15 -2.31 -5.21
C LEU A 9 11.68 -1.93 -4.99
N ARG A 10 10.93 -2.80 -4.34
CA ARG A 10 9.49 -2.62 -4.03
C ARG A 10 9.34 -1.89 -2.71
N ILE A 11 8.76 -0.69 -2.75
CA ILE A 11 8.59 0.20 -1.61
C ILE A 11 7.09 0.34 -1.34
N VAL A 12 6.65 -0.12 -0.18
CA VAL A 12 5.23 -0.17 0.19
C VAL A 12 4.88 0.94 1.16
N PHE A 13 3.82 1.67 0.86
CA PHE A 13 3.19 2.63 1.76
C PHE A 13 1.89 2.02 2.26
N THR A 14 1.78 1.81 3.57
CA THR A 14 0.64 1.14 4.20
C THR A 14 0.06 1.96 5.34
N GLY A 15 -1.10 1.58 5.83
CA GLY A 15 -1.82 2.26 6.90
C GLY A 15 -3.29 2.46 6.57
N ALA A 16 -4.05 2.90 7.57
CA ALA A 16 -5.49 3.14 7.44
C ALA A 16 -5.81 4.16 6.34
N GLU A 17 -7.06 4.20 5.93
CA GLU A 17 -7.58 5.21 5.01
C GLU A 17 -7.44 6.63 5.58
N CYS A 18 -7.47 7.64 4.73
CA CYS A 18 -7.32 9.06 5.11
C CYS A 18 -6.04 9.35 5.93
N THR A 19 -4.94 8.69 5.62
CA THR A 19 -3.61 8.96 6.20
C THR A 19 -2.65 9.63 5.23
N GLY A 20 -3.13 10.06 4.05
CA GLY A 20 -2.35 10.80 3.05
C GLY A 20 -1.40 9.96 2.21
N LYS A 21 -1.58 8.63 2.13
CA LYS A 21 -0.73 7.72 1.35
C LYS A 21 -0.63 8.12 -0.11
N THR A 22 -1.77 8.22 -0.80
CA THR A 22 -1.84 8.50 -2.23
C THR A 22 -1.16 9.82 -2.59
N THR A 23 -1.47 10.89 -1.86
CA THR A 23 -0.84 12.21 -2.06
C THR A 23 0.68 12.14 -1.89
N LEU A 24 1.14 11.42 -0.86
CA LEU A 24 2.57 11.23 -0.60
C LEU A 24 3.25 10.47 -1.75
N ILE A 25 2.63 9.38 -2.20
CA ILE A 25 3.19 8.53 -3.26
C ILE A 25 3.26 9.27 -4.59
N GLU A 26 2.23 10.02 -4.95
CA GLU A 26 2.22 10.84 -6.17
C GLU A 26 3.33 11.88 -6.15
N ALA A 27 3.52 12.59 -5.04
CA ALA A 27 4.61 13.55 -4.88
C ALA A 27 5.99 12.86 -4.95
N LEU A 28 6.16 11.70 -4.35
CA LEU A 28 7.41 10.92 -4.41
C LEU A 28 7.67 10.38 -5.83
N SER A 29 6.66 9.88 -6.51
CA SER A 29 6.75 9.39 -7.88
C SER A 29 7.25 10.49 -8.82
N GLN A 30 6.68 11.68 -8.74
CA GLN A 30 7.14 12.84 -9.52
C GLN A 30 8.58 13.23 -9.18
N LYS A 31 8.91 13.27 -7.89
CA LYS A 31 10.23 13.69 -7.41
C LYS A 31 11.34 12.70 -7.76
N LEU A 32 11.05 11.42 -7.73
CA LEU A 32 12.00 10.33 -8.01
C LEU A 32 12.05 9.96 -9.50
N GLY A 33 11.03 10.34 -10.28
CA GLY A 33 10.86 9.89 -11.67
C GLY A 33 10.61 8.37 -11.77
N GLU A 34 9.97 7.79 -10.76
CA GLU A 34 9.71 6.35 -10.66
C GLU A 34 8.20 6.07 -10.67
N PRO A 35 7.76 4.92 -11.22
CA PRO A 35 6.36 4.58 -11.28
C PRO A 35 5.78 4.19 -9.92
N TYR A 36 4.45 4.23 -9.81
CA TYR A 36 3.74 3.68 -8.68
C TYR A 36 2.54 2.84 -9.11
N SER A 37 2.16 1.87 -8.28
CA SER A 37 0.91 1.14 -8.40
C SER A 37 -0.15 1.75 -7.50
N LYS A 38 -1.37 1.91 -8.02
CA LYS A 38 -2.52 2.44 -7.28
C LYS A 38 -3.16 1.36 -6.41
N GLU A 39 -3.90 1.79 -5.40
CA GLU A 39 -4.79 0.94 -4.62
C GLU A 39 -5.98 0.47 -5.49
N TYR A 40 -5.92 -0.76 -5.97
CA TYR A 40 -6.87 -1.27 -6.98
C TYR A 40 -8.31 -1.41 -6.46
N VAL A 41 -8.50 -1.62 -5.17
CA VAL A 41 -9.85 -1.77 -4.59
C VAL A 41 -10.76 -0.57 -4.87
N ARG A 42 -10.21 0.64 -4.97
CA ARG A 42 -10.99 1.84 -5.30
C ARG A 42 -11.54 1.78 -6.72
N GLU A 43 -10.67 1.48 -7.68
CA GLU A 43 -11.06 1.31 -9.07
C GLU A 43 -12.10 0.20 -9.23
N TYR A 44 -11.91 -0.93 -8.55
CA TYR A 44 -12.84 -2.04 -8.58
C TYR A 44 -14.22 -1.66 -7.98
N ALA A 45 -14.22 -0.97 -6.84
CA ALA A 45 -15.46 -0.51 -6.20
C ALA A 45 -16.26 0.45 -7.09
N ASP A 46 -15.58 1.36 -7.80
CA ASP A 46 -16.21 2.27 -8.77
C ASP A 46 -16.82 1.50 -9.95
N GLN A 47 -16.12 0.49 -10.47
CA GLN A 47 -16.61 -0.34 -11.56
C GLN A 47 -17.86 -1.14 -11.20
N VAL A 48 -17.89 -1.76 -10.02
CA VAL A 48 -19.05 -2.58 -9.61
C VAL A 48 -20.22 -1.75 -9.11
N SER A 49 -20.00 -0.51 -8.67
CA SER A 49 -21.01 0.47 -8.24
C SER A 49 -22.03 -0.09 -7.22
N ARG A 50 -21.59 -0.98 -6.35
CA ARG A 50 -22.35 -1.59 -5.25
C ARG A 50 -21.43 -1.85 -4.06
N PRO A 51 -21.96 -2.16 -2.87
CA PRO A 51 -21.14 -2.66 -1.77
C PRO A 51 -20.33 -3.89 -2.17
N LEU A 52 -19.08 -3.94 -1.70
CA LEU A 52 -18.21 -5.08 -1.92
C LEU A 52 -18.70 -6.30 -1.13
N GLU A 53 -18.50 -7.47 -1.69
CA GLU A 53 -18.88 -8.76 -1.13
C GLU A 53 -17.66 -9.69 -1.08
N ALA A 54 -17.74 -10.79 -0.36
CA ALA A 54 -16.64 -11.76 -0.25
C ALA A 54 -16.13 -12.28 -1.62
N ARG A 55 -17.02 -12.41 -2.61
CA ARG A 55 -16.67 -12.83 -3.98
C ARG A 55 -15.78 -11.81 -4.74
N ASP A 56 -15.72 -10.57 -4.27
CA ASP A 56 -14.92 -9.51 -4.89
C ASP A 56 -13.46 -9.54 -4.44
N LEU A 57 -13.15 -10.24 -3.37
CA LEU A 57 -11.81 -10.27 -2.77
C LEU A 57 -10.75 -10.85 -3.71
N ASP A 58 -11.07 -11.94 -4.42
CA ASP A 58 -10.15 -12.56 -5.37
C ASP A 58 -9.84 -11.65 -6.58
N PRO A 59 -10.82 -11.09 -7.29
CA PRO A 59 -10.54 -10.16 -8.38
C PRO A 59 -9.82 -8.88 -7.92
N ILE A 60 -10.10 -8.38 -6.71
CA ILE A 60 -9.38 -7.21 -6.14
C ILE A 60 -7.90 -7.55 -5.92
N ALA A 61 -7.59 -8.69 -5.30
CA ALA A 61 -6.21 -9.10 -5.06
C ALA A 61 -5.44 -9.32 -6.38
N ARG A 62 -6.07 -9.93 -7.39
CA ARG A 62 -5.47 -10.12 -8.72
C ARG A 62 -5.23 -8.79 -9.44
N GLY A 63 -6.16 -7.85 -9.35
CA GLY A 63 -6.02 -6.52 -9.91
C GLY A 63 -4.89 -5.72 -9.26
N GLN A 64 -4.74 -5.83 -7.94
CA GLN A 64 -3.62 -5.24 -7.20
C GLN A 64 -2.28 -5.77 -7.72
N LEU A 65 -2.13 -7.09 -7.84
CA LEU A 65 -0.90 -7.70 -8.38
C LEU A 65 -0.60 -7.26 -9.81
N LYS A 66 -1.64 -7.22 -10.66
CA LYS A 66 -1.49 -6.76 -12.03
C LYS A 66 -0.96 -5.33 -12.10
N GLY A 67 -1.52 -4.41 -11.29
CA GLY A 67 -1.05 -3.03 -11.21
C GLY A 67 0.40 -2.91 -10.72
N GLU A 68 0.80 -3.73 -9.75
CA GLU A 68 2.19 -3.81 -9.29
C GLU A 68 3.15 -4.29 -10.40
N ASP A 69 2.75 -5.31 -11.16
CA ASP A 69 3.57 -5.86 -12.24
C ASP A 69 3.64 -4.90 -13.45
N GLU A 70 2.59 -4.14 -13.73
CA GLU A 70 2.60 -3.09 -14.74
C GLU A 70 3.55 -1.96 -14.36
N ALA A 71 3.52 -1.48 -13.11
CA ALA A 71 4.46 -0.49 -12.61
C ALA A 71 5.92 -0.99 -12.69
N ALA A 72 6.15 -2.27 -12.42
CA ALA A 72 7.48 -2.86 -12.48
C ALA A 72 8.14 -2.79 -13.87
N ARG A 73 7.35 -2.73 -14.95
CA ARG A 73 7.86 -2.71 -16.33
C ARG A 73 8.61 -1.41 -16.68
N THR A 74 8.26 -0.30 -16.02
CA THR A 74 8.82 1.02 -16.30
C THR A 74 9.75 1.52 -15.20
N ALA A 75 9.82 0.81 -14.09
CA ALA A 75 10.66 1.16 -12.95
C ALA A 75 12.15 1.03 -13.28
N THR A 76 12.95 1.95 -12.75
CA THR A 76 14.40 1.93 -12.91
C THR A 76 15.11 1.54 -11.61
N LYS A 77 14.72 2.12 -10.48
CA LYS A 77 15.28 1.84 -9.15
C LYS A 77 14.23 1.40 -8.16
N PHE A 78 13.07 2.05 -8.17
CA PHE A 78 12.02 1.85 -7.20
C PHE A 78 10.66 1.65 -7.87
N ILE A 79 9.83 0.83 -7.25
CA ILE A 79 8.41 0.76 -7.51
C ILE A 79 7.73 1.20 -6.23
N LEU A 80 6.93 2.26 -6.27
CA LEU A 80 6.16 2.73 -5.12
C LEU A 80 4.79 2.06 -5.15
N HIS A 81 4.37 1.44 -4.06
CA HIS A 81 3.08 0.77 -3.96
C HIS A 81 2.15 1.53 -3.02
N ASP A 82 1.01 2.04 -3.55
CA ASP A 82 -0.11 2.49 -2.71
C ASP A 82 -0.86 1.27 -2.21
N THR A 83 -0.46 0.80 -1.03
CA THR A 83 -0.76 -0.50 -0.45
C THR A 83 -0.25 -1.71 -1.27
N ASN A 84 -0.52 -2.90 -0.79
CA ASN A 84 -0.19 -4.17 -1.43
C ASN A 84 -1.14 -5.27 -0.91
N LEU A 85 -0.85 -6.53 -1.18
CA LEU A 85 -1.66 -7.67 -0.73
C LEU A 85 -1.87 -7.75 0.78
N LEU A 86 -1.02 -7.10 1.60
CA LEU A 86 -1.23 -7.06 3.06
C LEU A 86 -2.57 -6.40 3.41
N SER A 87 -2.95 -5.34 2.70
CA SER A 87 -4.27 -4.70 2.84
C SER A 87 -5.40 -5.64 2.42
N SER A 88 -5.21 -6.40 1.34
CA SER A 88 -6.20 -7.38 0.88
C SER A 88 -6.44 -8.47 1.93
N ILE A 89 -5.37 -8.98 2.55
CA ILE A 89 -5.46 -9.96 3.64
C ILE A 89 -6.22 -9.36 4.84
N LEU A 90 -5.82 -8.17 5.28
CA LEU A 90 -6.44 -7.51 6.43
C LEU A 90 -7.92 -7.25 6.20
N TYR A 91 -8.30 -6.72 5.05
CA TYR A 91 -9.70 -6.40 4.75
C TYR A 91 -10.56 -7.65 4.53
N ALA A 92 -10.02 -8.72 3.95
CA ALA A 92 -10.72 -9.99 3.84
C ALA A 92 -11.06 -10.57 5.21
N GLU A 93 -10.12 -10.58 6.13
CA GLU A 93 -10.32 -11.04 7.50
C GLU A 93 -11.26 -10.11 8.28
N HIS A 94 -11.03 -8.78 8.21
CA HIS A 94 -11.76 -7.82 9.03
C HIS A 94 -13.24 -7.65 8.64
N TYR A 95 -13.51 -7.54 7.34
CA TYR A 95 -14.87 -7.23 6.87
C TYR A 95 -15.68 -8.46 6.47
N PHE A 96 -15.03 -9.57 6.15
CA PHE A 96 -15.70 -10.74 5.58
C PHE A 96 -15.44 -12.02 6.34
N ASP A 97 -14.55 -12.01 7.33
CA ASP A 97 -14.09 -13.23 8.04
C ASP A 97 -13.62 -14.32 7.06
N VAL A 98 -12.89 -13.91 6.02
CA VAL A 98 -12.40 -14.78 4.94
C VAL A 98 -10.89 -14.78 4.92
N HIS A 99 -10.32 -15.99 4.83
CA HIS A 99 -8.92 -16.23 4.56
C HIS A 99 -8.74 -16.74 3.12
N ILE A 100 -7.76 -16.16 2.38
CA ILE A 100 -7.51 -16.51 0.98
C ILE A 100 -6.07 -17.04 0.87
N PRO A 101 -5.85 -18.37 0.94
CA PRO A 101 -4.51 -18.96 1.06
C PRO A 101 -3.52 -18.55 -0.02
N TRP A 102 -3.97 -18.41 -1.29
CA TRP A 102 -3.08 -18.02 -2.37
C TRP A 102 -2.60 -16.55 -2.24
N VAL A 103 -3.42 -15.67 -1.63
CA VAL A 103 -3.03 -14.26 -1.40
C VAL A 103 -1.92 -14.21 -0.35
N ASP A 104 -2.06 -14.95 0.75
CA ASP A 104 -1.02 -15.08 1.78
C ASP A 104 0.28 -15.63 1.19
N GLN A 105 0.20 -16.74 0.47
CA GLN A 105 1.37 -17.34 -0.16
C GLN A 105 2.06 -16.37 -1.11
N THR A 106 1.30 -15.73 -2.01
CA THR A 106 1.84 -14.76 -2.96
C THR A 106 2.46 -13.56 -2.24
N PHE A 107 1.82 -13.07 -1.16
CA PHE A 107 2.35 -11.98 -0.37
C PHE A 107 3.73 -12.32 0.23
N VAL A 108 3.87 -13.50 0.81
CA VAL A 108 5.14 -13.95 1.43
C VAL A 108 6.23 -14.17 0.38
N GLU A 109 5.86 -14.66 -0.80
CA GLU A 109 6.81 -14.94 -1.90
C GLU A 109 7.28 -13.65 -2.62
N ARG A 110 6.53 -12.56 -2.54
CA ARG A 110 6.93 -11.29 -3.16
C ARG A 110 7.93 -10.55 -2.29
N ASP A 111 9.06 -10.19 -2.89
CA ASP A 111 10.14 -9.46 -2.21
C ASP A 111 9.82 -7.96 -2.13
N TYR A 112 9.10 -7.57 -1.06
CA TYR A 112 8.91 -6.16 -0.72
C TYR A 112 10.07 -5.68 0.16
N THR A 113 10.84 -4.72 -0.36
CA THR A 113 12.11 -4.31 0.23
C THR A 113 11.95 -3.44 1.46
N ARG A 114 11.00 -2.50 1.44
CA ARG A 114 10.80 -1.52 2.52
C ARG A 114 9.32 -1.18 2.69
N TYR A 115 8.92 -1.02 3.95
CA TYR A 115 7.58 -0.57 4.32
C TYR A 115 7.64 0.77 5.02
N PHE A 116 6.74 1.67 4.63
CA PHE A 116 6.44 2.92 5.30
C PHE A 116 5.02 2.89 5.84
N PHE A 117 4.86 3.16 7.14
CA PHE A 117 3.58 3.11 7.81
C PHE A 117 3.08 4.52 8.12
N CYS A 118 2.05 4.98 7.39
CA CYS A 118 1.49 6.31 7.51
C CYS A 118 0.61 6.42 8.77
N GLN A 119 0.96 7.33 9.66
CA GLN A 119 0.19 7.59 10.87
C GLN A 119 -1.07 8.40 10.58
N PRO A 120 -2.15 8.22 11.37
CA PRO A 120 -3.39 8.98 11.26
C PRO A 120 -3.31 10.33 11.99
N ASP A 121 -2.19 11.03 11.89
CA ASP A 121 -1.89 12.30 12.58
C ASP A 121 -2.20 13.53 11.72
N ILE A 122 -2.78 13.33 10.54
CA ILE A 122 -3.37 14.39 9.73
C ILE A 122 -4.89 14.51 10.01
N PRO A 123 -5.50 15.71 9.82
CA PRO A 123 -6.93 15.87 9.98
C PRO A 123 -7.71 14.84 9.17
N TRP A 124 -8.77 14.30 9.76
CA TRP A 124 -9.69 13.44 9.04
C TRP A 124 -10.61 14.31 8.18
N GLU A 125 -10.64 14.05 6.88
CA GLU A 125 -11.58 14.66 5.95
C GLU A 125 -12.50 13.59 5.39
N ALA A 126 -13.81 13.89 5.33
CA ALA A 126 -14.77 12.98 4.72
C ALA A 126 -14.54 12.96 3.20
N ASP A 127 -14.09 11.83 2.68
CA ASP A 127 -13.98 11.61 1.24
C ASP A 127 -15.32 11.01 0.74
N PRO A 128 -15.98 11.58 -0.27
CA PRO A 128 -17.25 11.10 -0.80
C PRO A 128 -17.28 9.62 -1.22
N GLY A 129 -16.14 8.99 -1.41
CA GLY A 129 -16.01 7.56 -1.73
C GLY A 129 -15.64 6.67 -0.54
N GLN A 130 -15.36 7.24 0.63
CA GLN A 130 -14.86 6.49 1.79
C GLN A 130 -15.93 6.34 2.86
N ARG A 131 -16.13 5.10 3.32
CA ARG A 131 -17.11 4.73 4.35
C ARG A 131 -16.57 4.80 5.77
N VAL A 132 -15.34 5.25 5.95
CA VAL A 132 -14.61 5.14 7.22
C VAL A 132 -14.78 6.39 8.05
N SER A 133 -15.37 6.25 9.24
CA SER A 133 -15.40 7.29 10.26
C SER A 133 -14.03 7.46 10.91
N SER A 134 -13.83 8.56 11.65
CA SER A 134 -12.59 8.77 12.41
C SER A 134 -12.31 7.64 13.42
N ASN A 135 -13.36 7.06 14.01
CA ASN A 135 -13.22 5.93 14.94
C ASN A 135 -12.80 4.66 14.20
N GLU A 136 -13.36 4.41 13.03
CA GLU A 136 -12.99 3.26 12.19
C GLU A 136 -11.55 3.41 11.69
N ARG A 137 -11.10 4.62 11.33
CA ARG A 137 -9.70 4.88 11.00
C ARG A 137 -8.74 4.47 12.13
N THR A 138 -9.07 4.80 13.37
CA THR A 138 -8.25 4.42 14.54
C THR A 138 -8.21 2.91 14.72
N LYS A 139 -9.36 2.24 14.56
CA LYS A 139 -9.45 0.77 14.63
C LYS A 139 -8.63 0.11 13.52
N LEU A 140 -8.79 0.54 12.29
CA LEU A 140 -8.01 0.05 11.15
C LEU A 140 -6.51 0.27 11.35
N HIS A 141 -6.12 1.41 11.90
CA HIS A 141 -4.72 1.68 12.22
C HIS A 141 -4.13 0.61 13.16
N SER A 142 -4.85 0.25 14.22
CA SER A 142 -4.45 -0.82 15.14
C SER A 142 -4.40 -2.19 14.47
N LEU A 143 -5.34 -2.47 13.57
CA LEU A 143 -5.33 -3.72 12.79
C LEU A 143 -4.13 -3.80 11.85
N PHE A 144 -3.75 -2.68 11.20
CA PHE A 144 -2.53 -2.63 10.39
C PHE A 144 -1.28 -2.85 11.23
N GLN A 145 -1.19 -2.32 12.45
CA GLN A 145 -0.08 -2.63 13.37
C GLN A 145 -0.02 -4.12 13.69
N GLY A 146 -1.17 -4.72 13.96
CA GLY A 146 -1.26 -6.16 14.26
C GLY A 146 -0.82 -7.05 13.08
N ILE A 147 -1.26 -6.75 11.86
CA ILE A 147 -0.90 -7.56 10.70
C ILE A 147 0.58 -7.37 10.31
N LEU A 148 1.13 -6.17 10.43
CA LEU A 148 2.56 -5.92 10.23
C LEU A 148 3.40 -6.74 11.20
N ALA A 149 3.01 -6.78 12.49
CA ALA A 149 3.67 -7.59 13.50
C ALA A 149 3.56 -9.09 13.20
N ARG A 150 2.39 -9.58 12.76
CA ARG A 150 2.17 -10.98 12.38
C ARG A 150 3.13 -11.46 11.30
N TYR A 151 3.40 -10.63 10.30
CA TYR A 151 4.35 -10.94 9.23
C TYR A 151 5.78 -10.47 9.52
N GLN A 152 6.09 -10.07 10.76
CA GLN A 152 7.41 -9.61 11.20
C GLN A 152 7.98 -8.45 10.35
N ILE A 153 7.09 -7.61 9.85
CA ILE A 153 7.44 -6.41 9.09
C ILE A 153 7.71 -5.26 10.05
N ASN A 154 8.87 -4.65 9.92
CA ASN A 154 9.31 -3.50 10.73
C ASN A 154 9.31 -2.22 9.88
N PRO A 155 8.19 -1.49 9.81
CA PRO A 155 8.08 -0.34 8.92
C PRO A 155 8.73 0.91 9.49
N THR A 156 9.21 1.79 8.62
CA THR A 156 9.51 3.17 9.00
C THR A 156 8.22 3.94 9.21
N ILE A 157 8.07 4.58 10.37
CA ILE A 157 6.87 5.34 10.74
C ILE A 157 6.89 6.71 10.11
N LEU A 158 5.84 7.07 9.36
CA LEU A 158 5.68 8.39 8.76
C LEU A 158 4.69 9.25 9.54
N ARG A 159 5.16 10.41 10.00
CA ARG A 159 4.39 11.39 10.78
C ARG A 159 4.58 12.81 10.25
N GLY A 160 3.68 13.70 10.66
CA GLY A 160 3.77 15.13 10.37
C GLY A 160 3.27 15.50 8.98
N SER A 161 3.75 16.64 8.46
CA SER A 161 3.35 17.17 7.16
C SER A 161 3.82 16.28 6.00
N ILE A 162 3.24 16.52 4.82
CA ILE A 162 3.65 15.82 3.58
C ILE A 162 5.15 16.00 3.30
N GLU A 163 5.68 17.18 3.53
CA GLU A 163 7.10 17.52 3.32
C GLU A 163 8.00 16.75 4.28
N GLN A 164 7.62 16.65 5.54
CA GLN A 164 8.36 15.87 6.54
C GLN A 164 8.38 14.39 6.19
N ARG A 165 7.24 13.84 5.75
CA ARG A 165 7.14 12.44 5.30
C ARG A 165 7.98 12.18 4.06
N ILE A 166 7.93 13.08 3.07
CA ILE A 166 8.77 13.00 1.86
C ILE A 166 10.26 12.97 2.27
N GLN A 167 10.68 13.87 3.15
CA GLN A 167 12.07 13.93 3.58
C GLN A 167 12.50 12.64 4.29
N THR A 168 11.67 12.09 5.16
CA THR A 168 11.92 10.80 5.82
C THR A 168 12.11 9.69 4.81
N VAL A 169 11.20 9.56 3.83
CA VAL A 169 11.28 8.54 2.78
C VAL A 169 12.56 8.69 1.95
N LEU A 170 12.88 9.90 1.51
CA LEU A 170 14.07 10.14 0.69
C LEU A 170 15.35 9.79 1.42
N THR A 171 15.44 10.09 2.72
CA THR A 171 16.59 9.73 3.56
C THR A 171 16.74 8.20 3.64
N GLU A 172 15.67 7.49 3.97
CA GLU A 172 15.66 6.03 4.06
C GLU A 172 16.02 5.34 2.72
N LEU A 173 15.56 5.89 1.58
CA LEU A 173 15.86 5.33 0.27
C LEU A 173 17.31 5.56 -0.18
N GLN A 174 18.00 6.54 0.37
CA GLN A 174 19.44 6.75 0.11
C GLN A 174 20.30 5.64 0.72
N ASP A 175 19.85 5.06 1.83
CA ASP A 175 20.57 4.02 2.56
C ASP A 175 20.38 2.62 1.94
N ILE A 176 19.41 2.47 1.04
CA ILE A 176 19.12 1.23 0.29
C ILE A 176 19.94 1.25 -1.01
N ARG A 177 21.18 0.74 -0.97
CA ARG A 177 22.08 0.64 -2.13
C ARG A 177 22.35 -0.80 -2.53
#